data_7b170d6e180f5ecef2faacfd363866ce
#
_entry.id   7b170d6e180f5ecef2faacfd363866ce
#
_cell.length_a   1.000
_cell.length_b   1.000
_cell.length_c   1.000
_cell.angle_alpha   90.00
_cell.angle_beta   90.00
_cell.angle_gamma   90.00
#
_symmetry.space_group_name_H-M   'P 1'
#
loop_
_entity.id
_entity.type
_entity.pdbx_description
1 polymer ?
#
loop_
_entity_poly.entity_id
_entity_poly.type
_entity_poly.pdbx_seq_one_letter_code
_entity_poly.pdbx_strand_id
1 'polypeptide(L)'
;ICERYRKLYTGVVYDVLEHLGHPHQVLANDLRPLRPEMVVAGPAFTIKGITDPTGDPDLLEKRIKLFKQMSHPCVDVRDCGFDTRAAHYGEMNLTLGMKHGVTGAVIDGGIRDTRHILETNVPVFARYFTPVEAKMRWSYYAWDLPVTLRGALTSTVIVNPGDFMFGDIDGIIVVPKELTEEVLRKSEELVARENKVREEYKSEDVED
;
A
#
# COMPACT_ATOMS: atom_id res chain seq x y z
N ILE A 1 -9.05 -14.14 1.32
CA ILE A 1 -7.61 -13.87 1.02
C ILE A 1 -7.11 -12.74 1.92
N CYS A 2 -7.69 -11.53 1.90
CA CYS A 2 -7.22 -10.38 2.68
C CYS A 2 -7.07 -10.68 4.18
N GLU A 3 -8.07 -11.30 4.82
CA GLU A 3 -8.02 -11.66 6.25
C GLU A 3 -6.93 -12.69 6.58
N ARG A 4 -6.59 -13.56 5.64
CA ARG A 4 -5.50 -14.54 5.81
C ARG A 4 -4.15 -13.85 5.73
N TYR A 5 -3.95 -12.93 4.76
CA TYR A 5 -2.75 -12.11 4.67
C TYR A 5 -2.52 -11.28 5.94
N ARG A 6 -3.57 -10.68 6.53
CA ARG A 6 -3.46 -9.89 7.76
C ARG A 6 -2.95 -10.67 8.97
N LYS A 7 -2.93 -12.00 8.92
CA LYS A 7 -2.35 -12.87 9.96
C LYS A 7 -0.88 -13.19 9.72
N LEU A 8 -0.35 -12.79 8.57
CA LEU A 8 1.06 -12.93 8.21
C LEU A 8 1.83 -11.65 8.55
N TYR A 9 3.12 -11.66 8.33
CA TYR A 9 4.00 -10.49 8.39
C TYR A 9 4.80 -10.39 7.09
N THR A 10 5.26 -9.17 6.75
CA THR A 10 5.89 -8.91 5.45
C THR A 10 7.16 -9.71 5.24
N GLY A 11 7.95 -9.98 6.29
CA GLY A 11 9.17 -10.79 6.16
C GLY A 11 8.91 -12.16 5.55
N VAL A 12 7.93 -12.91 6.06
CA VAL A 12 7.63 -14.26 5.53
C VAL A 12 7.09 -14.23 4.10
N VAL A 13 6.32 -13.21 3.75
CA VAL A 13 5.80 -13.04 2.39
C VAL A 13 6.93 -12.67 1.42
N TYR A 14 7.87 -11.84 1.87
CA TYR A 14 9.06 -11.51 1.10
C TYR A 14 9.92 -12.75 0.81
N ASP A 15 10.22 -13.56 1.82
CA ASP A 15 11.02 -14.77 1.67
C ASP A 15 10.42 -15.74 0.64
N VAL A 16 9.09 -15.87 0.65
CA VAL A 16 8.37 -16.70 -0.34
C VAL A 16 8.48 -16.09 -1.74
N LEU A 17 8.29 -14.78 -1.91
CA LEU A 17 8.43 -14.11 -3.20
C LEU A 17 9.85 -14.19 -3.75
N GLU A 18 10.85 -13.99 -2.92
CA GLU A 18 12.26 -14.14 -3.30
C GLU A 18 12.54 -15.57 -3.79
N HIS A 19 12.04 -16.58 -3.07
CA HIS A 19 12.16 -17.98 -3.45
C HIS A 19 11.47 -18.33 -4.78
N LEU A 20 10.39 -17.59 -5.10
CA LEU A 20 9.68 -17.70 -6.37
C LEU A 20 10.34 -16.90 -7.51
N GLY A 21 11.47 -16.23 -7.26
CA GLY A 21 12.20 -15.44 -8.26
C GLY A 21 11.71 -14.00 -8.41
N HIS A 22 10.98 -13.47 -7.42
CA HIS A 22 10.43 -12.11 -7.40
C HIS A 22 11.00 -11.25 -6.24
N PRO A 23 12.35 -11.05 -6.12
CA PRO A 23 12.96 -10.36 -4.99
C PRO A 23 12.73 -8.83 -5.00
N HIS A 24 12.30 -8.26 -6.13
CA HIS A 24 12.24 -6.81 -6.32
C HIS A 24 10.84 -6.22 -6.12
N GLN A 25 10.01 -6.86 -5.31
CA GLN A 25 8.61 -6.47 -5.11
C GLN A 25 8.38 -5.59 -3.85
N VAL A 26 9.45 -5.05 -3.26
CA VAL A 26 9.38 -4.24 -2.03
C VAL A 26 9.40 -2.75 -2.37
N LEU A 27 8.42 -2.01 -1.86
CA LEU A 27 8.37 -0.55 -1.98
C LEU A 27 9.38 0.13 -1.05
N ALA A 28 9.68 1.40 -1.32
CA ALA A 28 10.70 2.15 -0.61
C ALA A 28 10.44 2.21 0.91
N ASN A 29 11.53 2.10 1.68
CA ASN A 29 11.49 1.97 3.14
C ASN A 29 10.95 3.19 3.89
N ASP A 30 10.83 4.34 3.26
CA ASP A 30 10.23 5.55 3.82
C ASP A 30 8.71 5.65 3.58
N LEU A 31 8.12 4.68 2.89
CA LEU A 31 6.68 4.52 2.75
C LEU A 31 6.15 3.72 3.95
N ARG A 32 5.60 4.43 4.95
CA ARG A 32 5.31 3.89 6.27
C ARG A 32 3.83 3.98 6.64
N PRO A 33 3.34 3.06 7.51
CA PRO A 33 1.98 3.17 8.04
C PRO A 33 1.87 4.37 8.98
N LEU A 34 0.67 4.95 9.08
CA LEU A 34 0.40 6.05 10.01
C LEU A 34 0.44 5.63 11.47
N ARG A 35 0.22 4.35 11.76
CA ARG A 35 0.38 3.72 13.07
C ARG A 35 1.04 2.36 12.91
N PRO A 36 1.87 1.95 13.86
CA PRO A 36 2.61 0.68 13.77
C PRO A 36 1.75 -0.57 13.61
N GLU A 37 0.54 -0.55 14.16
CA GLU A 37 -0.40 -1.68 14.11
C GLU A 37 -1.19 -1.79 12.81
N MET A 38 -1.08 -0.82 11.91
CA MET A 38 -1.81 -0.85 10.64
C MET A 38 -1.24 -1.89 9.69
N VAL A 39 -2.14 -2.72 9.16
CA VAL A 39 -1.81 -3.73 8.14
C VAL A 39 -2.71 -3.51 6.94
N VAL A 40 -2.11 -3.24 5.78
CA VAL A 40 -2.82 -3.18 4.50
C VAL A 40 -2.75 -4.53 3.79
N ALA A 41 -3.90 -5.01 3.31
CA ALA A 41 -3.99 -6.24 2.53
C ALA A 41 -5.18 -6.18 1.57
N GLY A 42 -4.92 -6.17 0.26
CA GLY A 42 -5.97 -6.14 -0.75
C GLY A 42 -5.47 -5.87 -2.16
N PRO A 43 -6.33 -6.08 -3.17
CA PRO A 43 -5.99 -5.81 -4.56
C PRO A 43 -5.84 -4.30 -4.80
N ALA A 44 -4.86 -3.93 -5.61
CA ALA A 44 -4.56 -2.55 -5.97
C ALA A 44 -5.59 -1.97 -6.94
N PHE A 45 -6.13 -0.81 -6.61
CA PHE A 45 -6.69 0.11 -7.60
C PHE A 45 -5.67 1.23 -7.80
N THR A 46 -5.09 1.29 -8.98
CA THR A 46 -3.93 2.13 -9.26
C THR A 46 -4.33 3.49 -9.81
N ILE A 47 -3.68 4.54 -9.31
CA ILE A 47 -3.92 5.93 -9.70
C ILE A 47 -2.59 6.59 -10.00
N LYS A 48 -2.49 7.22 -11.17
CA LYS A 48 -1.36 8.05 -11.56
C LYS A 48 -1.72 9.52 -11.50
N GLY A 49 -0.88 10.28 -10.84
CA GLY A 49 -0.92 11.74 -10.91
C GLY A 49 0.38 12.34 -11.40
N ILE A 50 0.33 13.60 -11.71
CA ILE A 50 1.45 14.39 -12.24
C ILE A 50 1.54 15.75 -11.54
N THR A 51 2.74 16.31 -11.52
CA THR A 51 2.94 17.72 -11.15
C THR A 51 2.21 18.60 -12.16
N ASP A 52 1.34 19.48 -11.67
CA ASP A 52 0.53 20.40 -12.48
C ASP A 52 0.45 21.78 -11.81
N PRO A 53 1.32 22.71 -12.21
CA PRO A 53 1.33 24.07 -11.65
C PRO A 53 0.19 24.95 -12.18
N THR A 54 -0.49 24.52 -13.25
CA THR A 54 -1.57 25.32 -13.86
C THR A 54 -2.91 25.10 -13.19
N GLY A 55 -3.03 23.98 -12.49
CA GLY A 55 -4.27 23.52 -11.87
C GLY A 55 -5.23 22.89 -12.88
N ASP A 56 -5.88 21.84 -12.44
CA ASP A 56 -6.88 21.14 -13.24
C ASP A 56 -8.27 21.69 -12.89
N PRO A 57 -8.98 22.37 -13.81
CA PRO A 57 -10.33 22.88 -13.55
C PRO A 57 -11.33 21.75 -13.27
N ASP A 58 -11.08 20.55 -13.81
CA ASP A 58 -11.96 19.39 -13.70
C ASP A 58 -11.55 18.43 -12.56
N LEU A 59 -10.65 18.87 -11.68
CA LEU A 59 -10.07 18.03 -10.61
C LEU A 59 -11.15 17.35 -9.76
N LEU A 60 -12.21 18.07 -9.40
CA LEU A 60 -13.32 17.52 -8.61
C LEU A 60 -14.11 16.47 -9.38
N GLU A 61 -14.42 16.73 -10.65
CA GLU A 61 -15.13 15.80 -11.52
C GLU A 61 -14.31 14.51 -11.74
N LYS A 62 -13.03 14.65 -12.07
CA LYS A 62 -12.09 13.54 -12.21
C LYS A 62 -12.03 12.69 -10.93
N ARG A 63 -11.97 13.33 -9.76
CA ARG A 63 -11.98 12.64 -8.48
C ARG A 63 -13.26 11.82 -8.27
N ILE A 64 -14.43 12.40 -8.53
CA ILE A 64 -15.71 11.70 -8.41
C ILE A 64 -15.78 10.52 -9.39
N LYS A 65 -15.37 10.72 -10.63
CA LYS A 65 -15.36 9.70 -11.67
C LYS A 65 -14.42 8.52 -11.31
N LEU A 66 -13.24 8.86 -10.84
CA LEU A 66 -12.24 7.89 -10.35
C LEU A 66 -12.82 6.98 -9.25
N PHE A 67 -13.35 7.57 -8.18
CA PHE A 67 -13.88 6.77 -7.07
C PHE A 67 -15.10 5.93 -7.45
N LYS A 68 -15.96 6.39 -8.36
CA LYS A 68 -17.08 5.59 -8.87
C LYS A 68 -16.65 4.31 -9.60
N GLN A 69 -15.41 4.22 -10.06
CA GLN A 69 -14.86 3.02 -10.70
C GLN A 69 -14.32 2.01 -9.69
N MET A 70 -14.10 2.41 -8.44
CA MET A 70 -13.74 1.50 -7.33
C MET A 70 -15.00 0.77 -6.84
N SER A 71 -15.46 -0.24 -7.56
CA SER A 71 -16.74 -0.93 -7.31
C SER A 71 -16.63 -2.18 -6.42
N HIS A 72 -15.44 -2.52 -5.94
CA HIS A 72 -15.13 -3.71 -5.13
C HIS A 72 -14.07 -3.37 -4.08
N PRO A 73 -13.91 -4.18 -3.02
CA PRO A 73 -12.88 -3.95 -2.02
C PRO A 73 -11.49 -3.86 -2.66
N CYS A 74 -10.79 -2.74 -2.43
CA CYS A 74 -9.47 -2.48 -3.01
C CYS A 74 -8.61 -1.60 -2.10
N VAL A 75 -7.32 -1.55 -2.42
CA VAL A 75 -6.35 -0.60 -1.87
C VAL A 75 -6.15 0.53 -2.89
N ASP A 76 -6.35 1.79 -2.46
CA ASP A 76 -6.06 3.00 -3.25
C ASP A 76 -4.53 3.17 -3.34
N VAL A 77 -3.95 2.88 -4.51
CA VAL A 77 -2.50 2.94 -4.74
C VAL A 77 -2.16 4.11 -5.64
N ARG A 78 -1.40 5.08 -5.11
CA ARG A 78 -1.09 6.33 -5.82
C ARG A 78 0.37 6.49 -6.17
N ASP A 79 0.64 6.52 -7.48
CA ASP A 79 1.85 7.09 -8.04
C ASP A 79 1.70 8.63 -8.08
N CYS A 80 2.42 9.31 -7.22
CA CYS A 80 2.38 10.77 -7.10
C CYS A 80 3.36 11.50 -8.04
N GLY A 81 3.97 10.80 -9.01
CA GLY A 81 4.91 11.39 -9.96
C GLY A 81 6.20 11.87 -9.30
N PHE A 82 6.62 11.22 -8.19
CA PHE A 82 7.79 11.59 -7.37
C PHE A 82 7.72 13.00 -6.77
N ASP A 83 6.54 13.64 -6.72
CA ASP A 83 6.38 14.92 -6.02
C ASP A 83 6.68 14.74 -4.52
N THR A 84 7.36 15.75 -3.94
CA THR A 84 7.77 15.77 -2.52
C THR A 84 7.26 17.00 -1.78
N ARG A 85 6.35 17.78 -2.37
CA ARG A 85 5.98 19.10 -1.89
C ARG A 85 4.55 19.20 -1.37
N ALA A 86 3.63 18.43 -1.94
CA ALA A 86 2.21 18.54 -1.66
C ALA A 86 1.63 17.29 -1.01
N ALA A 87 0.48 17.43 -0.36
CA ALA A 87 -0.33 16.32 0.11
C ALA A 87 -1.25 15.83 -1.02
N HIS A 88 -1.00 14.63 -1.51
CA HIS A 88 -1.74 14.00 -2.60
C HIS A 88 -3.00 13.26 -2.12
N TYR A 89 -3.14 13.12 -0.80
CA TYR A 89 -4.23 12.42 -0.13
C TYR A 89 -4.62 13.14 1.15
N GLY A 90 -5.89 13.06 1.50
CA GLY A 90 -6.45 13.61 2.74
C GLY A 90 -7.74 12.90 3.11
N GLU A 91 -8.33 13.29 4.24
CA GLU A 91 -9.54 12.67 4.81
C GLU A 91 -10.68 12.58 3.80
N MET A 92 -10.96 13.63 3.03
CA MET A 92 -12.05 13.63 2.05
C MET A 92 -11.87 12.58 0.95
N ASN A 93 -10.62 12.28 0.55
CA ASN A 93 -10.34 11.20 -0.40
C ASN A 93 -10.64 9.84 0.25
N LEU A 94 -10.20 9.62 1.48
CA LEU A 94 -10.42 8.38 2.21
C LEU A 94 -11.92 8.15 2.44
N THR A 95 -12.64 9.15 2.94
CA THR A 95 -14.08 9.06 3.20
C THR A 95 -14.87 8.74 1.93
N LEU A 96 -14.54 9.38 0.82
CA LEU A 96 -15.16 9.07 -0.48
C LEU A 96 -14.78 7.67 -0.95
N GLY A 97 -13.50 7.29 -0.82
CA GLY A 97 -12.99 5.96 -1.16
C GLY A 97 -13.68 4.84 -0.40
N MET A 98 -13.85 4.98 0.91
CA MET A 98 -14.56 4.00 1.75
C MET A 98 -15.98 3.71 1.26
N LYS A 99 -16.70 4.73 0.78
CA LYS A 99 -18.02 4.56 0.17
C LYS A 99 -18.00 3.75 -1.12
N HIS A 100 -16.84 3.63 -1.74
CA HIS A 100 -16.61 2.94 -3.01
C HIS A 100 -15.72 1.69 -2.88
N GLY A 101 -15.51 1.18 -1.65
CA GLY A 101 -14.83 -0.09 -1.44
C GLY A 101 -13.34 0.02 -1.09
N VAL A 102 -12.80 1.21 -0.86
CA VAL A 102 -11.40 1.37 -0.39
C VAL A 102 -11.29 0.82 1.04
N THR A 103 -10.40 -0.16 1.23
CA THR A 103 -10.10 -0.82 2.51
C THR A 103 -8.69 -0.52 3.02
N GLY A 104 -7.92 0.27 2.29
CA GLY A 104 -6.59 0.73 2.62
C GLY A 104 -6.05 1.68 1.57
N ALA A 105 -4.98 2.41 1.88
CA ALA A 105 -4.35 3.32 0.92
C ALA A 105 -2.81 3.27 1.01
N VAL A 106 -2.16 3.32 -0.14
CA VAL A 106 -0.70 3.37 -0.31
C VAL A 106 -0.37 4.57 -1.18
N ILE A 107 0.20 5.60 -0.57
CA ILE A 107 0.43 6.90 -1.20
C ILE A 107 1.95 7.12 -1.34
N ASP A 108 2.50 6.97 -2.55
CA ASP A 108 3.93 7.26 -2.80
C ASP A 108 4.20 8.77 -2.83
N GLY A 109 3.72 9.46 -1.82
CA GLY A 109 3.76 10.90 -1.66
C GLY A 109 3.34 11.35 -0.27
N GLY A 110 2.89 12.61 -0.19
CA GLY A 110 2.45 13.23 1.06
C GLY A 110 0.96 13.10 1.33
N ILE A 111 0.62 13.19 2.62
CA ILE A 111 -0.78 13.26 3.08
C ILE A 111 -1.00 14.44 4.02
N ARG A 112 -2.26 14.84 4.15
CA ARG A 112 -2.75 15.81 5.15
C ARG A 112 -4.01 15.29 5.86
N ASP A 113 -4.54 16.07 6.77
CA ASP A 113 -5.74 15.73 7.57
C ASP A 113 -5.57 14.42 8.37
N THR A 114 -4.33 14.09 8.71
CA THR A 114 -3.91 12.80 9.31
C THR A 114 -4.69 12.47 10.57
N ARG A 115 -5.03 13.47 11.40
CA ARG A 115 -5.84 13.26 12.60
C ARG A 115 -7.20 12.63 12.27
N HIS A 116 -7.89 13.14 11.26
CA HIS A 116 -9.20 12.62 10.84
C HIS A 116 -9.07 11.26 10.12
N ILE A 117 -7.99 11.06 9.34
CA ILE A 117 -7.70 9.75 8.74
C ILE A 117 -7.56 8.68 9.83
N LEU A 118 -6.86 8.98 10.90
CA LEU A 118 -6.64 8.05 12.02
C LEU A 118 -7.93 7.66 12.76
N GLU A 119 -8.96 8.50 12.72
CA GLU A 119 -10.29 8.21 13.33
C GLU A 119 -11.05 7.11 12.54
N THR A 120 -10.70 6.87 11.27
CA THR A 120 -11.37 5.86 10.43
C THR A 120 -10.90 4.43 10.66
N ASN A 121 -9.73 4.25 11.29
CA ASN A 121 -9.03 2.96 11.43
C ASN A 121 -8.69 2.24 10.12
N VAL A 122 -8.87 2.88 8.97
CA VAL A 122 -8.43 2.33 7.67
C VAL A 122 -6.90 2.47 7.58
N PRO A 123 -6.17 1.39 7.21
CA PRO A 123 -4.72 1.46 7.07
C PRO A 123 -4.33 2.37 5.92
N VAL A 124 -3.50 3.38 6.24
CA VAL A 124 -2.93 4.31 5.27
C VAL A 124 -1.42 4.34 5.45
N PHE A 125 -0.72 4.21 4.33
CA PHE A 125 0.72 4.30 4.22
C PHE A 125 1.10 5.51 3.39
N ALA A 126 2.07 6.29 3.85
CA ALA A 126 2.52 7.49 3.15
C ALA A 126 4.00 7.76 3.42
N ARG A 127 4.61 8.62 2.61
CA ARG A 127 6.03 8.96 2.74
C ARG A 127 6.26 10.10 3.72
N TYR A 128 5.36 11.08 3.74
CA TYR A 128 5.50 12.28 4.60
C TYR A 128 4.14 12.95 4.85
N PHE A 129 4.17 13.84 5.84
CA PHE A 129 3.03 14.68 6.20
C PHE A 129 3.31 16.13 5.80
N THR A 130 2.30 16.82 5.27
CA THR A 130 2.39 18.25 4.97
C THR A 130 1.01 18.88 4.94
N PRO A 131 0.83 20.12 5.42
CA PRO A 131 -0.45 20.85 5.27
C PRO A 131 -0.66 21.39 3.85
N VAL A 132 0.34 21.32 2.98
CA VAL A 132 0.31 21.92 1.64
C VAL A 132 -0.66 21.17 0.74
N GLU A 133 -1.71 21.85 0.26
CA GLU A 133 -2.69 21.30 -0.65
C GLU A 133 -2.11 20.98 -2.03
N ALA A 134 -2.59 19.90 -2.66
CA ALA A 134 -2.19 19.49 -4.00
C ALA A 134 -2.71 20.44 -5.10
N LYS A 135 -3.81 21.16 -4.87
CA LYS A 135 -4.38 22.09 -5.84
C LYS A 135 -3.31 23.07 -6.38
N MET A 136 -3.26 23.27 -7.69
CA MET A 136 -2.25 24.08 -8.40
C MET A 136 -0.82 23.54 -8.28
N ARG A 137 -0.65 22.26 -7.90
CA ARG A 137 0.67 21.60 -7.78
C ARG A 137 0.69 20.21 -8.36
N TRP A 138 -0.45 19.52 -8.30
CA TRP A 138 -0.59 18.13 -8.71
C TRP A 138 -2.03 17.85 -9.13
N SER A 139 -2.21 16.99 -10.14
CA SER A 139 -3.50 16.58 -10.69
C SER A 139 -3.57 15.11 -11.00
N TYR A 140 -4.76 14.52 -11.02
CA TYR A 140 -5.00 13.18 -11.51
C TYR A 140 -4.75 13.13 -13.02
N TYR A 141 -3.90 12.20 -13.45
CA TYR A 141 -3.60 11.98 -14.86
C TYR A 141 -4.41 10.81 -15.43
N ALA A 142 -4.35 9.64 -14.78
CA ALA A 142 -5.04 8.44 -15.21
C ALA A 142 -5.19 7.47 -14.03
N TRP A 143 -6.01 6.43 -14.21
CA TRP A 143 -6.21 5.38 -13.21
C TRP A 143 -6.54 4.05 -13.89
N ASP A 144 -6.51 2.96 -13.11
CA ASP A 144 -6.72 1.59 -13.59
C ASP A 144 -5.74 1.20 -14.72
N LEU A 145 -4.47 1.54 -14.52
CA LEU A 145 -3.34 1.24 -15.41
C LEU A 145 -2.09 0.94 -14.58
N PRO A 146 -1.05 0.31 -15.17
CA PRO A 146 0.22 0.11 -14.47
C PRO A 146 0.81 1.44 -14.01
N VAL A 147 1.19 1.52 -12.74
CA VAL A 147 1.87 2.67 -12.13
C VAL A 147 3.24 2.28 -11.62
N THR A 148 4.06 3.27 -11.31
CA THR A 148 5.44 3.06 -10.88
C THR A 148 5.67 3.77 -9.56
N LEU A 149 5.91 3.00 -8.49
CA LEU A 149 6.24 3.52 -7.17
C LEU A 149 7.73 3.33 -6.89
N ARG A 150 8.28 4.12 -5.96
CA ARG A 150 9.67 3.94 -5.54
C ARG A 150 9.87 2.58 -4.88
N GLY A 151 10.98 1.92 -5.22
CA GLY A 151 11.36 0.61 -4.69
C GLY A 151 12.46 0.69 -3.63
N ALA A 152 12.58 -0.36 -2.82
CA ALA A 152 13.64 -0.51 -1.82
C ALA A 152 14.92 -1.11 -2.43
N LEU A 153 14.79 -2.14 -3.25
CA LEU A 153 15.91 -2.87 -3.88
C LEU A 153 16.17 -2.44 -5.33
N THR A 154 15.22 -1.75 -5.92
CA THR A 154 15.29 -1.16 -7.27
C THR A 154 14.85 0.29 -7.19
N SER A 155 15.15 1.09 -8.21
CA SER A 155 14.70 2.49 -8.24
C SER A 155 13.18 2.58 -8.18
N THR A 156 12.50 1.64 -8.83
CA THR A 156 11.04 1.61 -8.93
C THR A 156 10.50 0.19 -8.96
N VAL A 157 9.24 0.04 -8.52
CA VAL A 157 8.45 -1.18 -8.63
C VAL A 157 7.19 -0.85 -9.44
N ILE A 158 6.85 -1.69 -10.41
CA ILE A 158 5.61 -1.57 -11.17
C ILE A 158 4.49 -2.21 -10.36
N VAL A 159 3.37 -1.50 -10.25
CA VAL A 159 2.12 -2.03 -9.66
C VAL A 159 1.07 -2.05 -10.76
N ASN A 160 0.59 -3.23 -11.11
CA ASN A 160 -0.50 -3.39 -12.06
C ASN A 160 -1.85 -3.33 -11.34
N PRO A 161 -2.93 -2.93 -12.01
CA PRO A 161 -4.28 -3.07 -11.47
C PRO A 161 -4.56 -4.51 -11.04
N GLY A 162 -4.99 -4.67 -9.79
CA GLY A 162 -5.28 -5.99 -9.21
C GLY A 162 -4.10 -6.71 -8.57
N ASP A 163 -2.86 -6.24 -8.68
CA ASP A 163 -1.74 -6.75 -7.89
C ASP A 163 -2.08 -6.65 -6.40
N PHE A 164 -1.66 -7.61 -5.60
CA PHE A 164 -2.04 -7.64 -4.20
C PHE A 164 -1.06 -6.85 -3.35
N MET A 165 -1.55 -5.79 -2.71
CA MET A 165 -0.78 -4.97 -1.78
C MET A 165 -0.82 -5.60 -0.40
N PHE A 166 0.34 -5.88 0.16
CA PHE A 166 0.48 -6.35 1.53
C PHE A 166 1.55 -5.54 2.26
N GLY A 167 1.21 -4.97 3.42
CA GLY A 167 2.14 -4.13 4.16
C GLY A 167 1.81 -4.07 5.64
N ASP A 168 2.86 -3.98 6.44
CA ASP A 168 2.85 -3.79 7.89
C ASP A 168 3.91 -2.75 8.31
N ILE A 169 4.32 -2.76 9.58
CA ILE A 169 5.33 -1.82 10.12
C ILE A 169 6.69 -1.94 9.41
N ASP A 170 7.05 -3.11 8.88
CA ASP A 170 8.34 -3.33 8.24
C ASP A 170 8.40 -2.81 6.80
N GLY A 171 7.28 -2.73 6.10
CA GLY A 171 7.21 -2.17 4.76
C GLY A 171 6.00 -2.63 3.96
N ILE A 172 6.07 -2.45 2.63
CA ILE A 172 5.00 -2.84 1.71
C ILE A 172 5.57 -3.72 0.60
N ILE A 173 4.86 -4.79 0.31
CA ILE A 173 5.15 -5.75 -0.75
C ILE A 173 4.04 -5.68 -1.80
N VAL A 174 4.44 -5.74 -3.06
CA VAL A 174 3.55 -5.87 -4.22
C VAL A 174 3.58 -7.33 -4.67
N VAL A 175 2.54 -8.08 -4.38
CA VAL A 175 2.43 -9.47 -4.85
C VAL A 175 1.73 -9.47 -6.21
N PRO A 176 2.38 -9.96 -7.29
CA PRO A 176 1.72 -10.10 -8.58
C PRO A 176 0.40 -10.85 -8.43
N LYS A 177 -0.65 -10.36 -9.07
CA LYS A 177 -2.03 -10.87 -8.89
C LYS A 177 -2.16 -12.38 -9.12
N GLU A 178 -1.43 -12.90 -10.10
CA GLU A 178 -1.39 -14.33 -10.45
C GLU A 178 -0.72 -15.20 -9.38
N LEU A 179 0.13 -14.62 -8.53
CA LEU A 179 0.83 -15.33 -7.45
C LEU A 179 0.15 -15.20 -6.09
N THR A 180 -0.90 -14.39 -5.98
CA THR A 180 -1.53 -14.03 -4.68
C THR A 180 -1.89 -15.26 -3.84
N GLU A 181 -2.52 -16.27 -4.43
CA GLU A 181 -2.94 -17.47 -3.69
C GLU A 181 -1.78 -18.41 -3.39
N GLU A 182 -0.84 -18.55 -4.32
CA GLU A 182 0.35 -19.39 -4.13
C GLU A 182 1.24 -18.83 -3.02
N VAL A 183 1.51 -17.53 -3.06
CA VAL A 183 2.31 -16.83 -2.03
C VAL A 183 1.64 -16.95 -0.67
N LEU A 184 0.32 -16.73 -0.59
CA LEU A 184 -0.43 -16.88 0.66
C LEU A 184 -0.25 -18.28 1.26
N ARG A 185 -0.53 -19.31 0.48
CA ARG A 185 -0.43 -20.70 0.95
C ARG A 185 0.99 -21.04 1.43
N LYS A 186 2.01 -20.71 0.62
CA LYS A 186 3.41 -20.95 0.97
C LYS A 186 3.85 -20.18 2.22
N SER A 187 3.39 -18.94 2.38
CA SER A 187 3.68 -18.14 3.57
C SER A 187 3.04 -18.71 4.83
N GLU A 188 1.79 -19.19 4.75
CA GLU A 188 1.15 -19.89 5.87
C GLU A 188 1.90 -21.18 6.27
N GLU A 189 2.36 -21.96 5.29
CA GLU A 189 3.17 -23.16 5.52
C GLU A 189 4.50 -22.81 6.19
N LEU A 190 5.15 -21.73 5.76
CA LEU A 190 6.42 -21.27 6.34
C LEU A 190 6.22 -20.80 7.79
N VAL A 191 5.22 -19.98 8.06
CA VAL A 191 4.86 -19.54 9.44
C VAL A 191 4.60 -20.73 10.35
N ALA A 192 3.89 -21.77 9.87
CA ALA A 192 3.60 -22.94 10.66
C ALA A 192 4.88 -23.71 11.05
N ARG A 193 5.89 -23.74 10.17
CA ARG A 193 7.22 -24.35 10.46
C ARG A 193 8.01 -23.49 11.46
N GLU A 194 8.06 -22.18 11.24
CA GLU A 194 8.75 -21.26 12.13
C GLU A 194 8.18 -21.26 13.55
N ASN A 195 6.86 -21.37 13.69
CA ASN A 195 6.23 -21.44 15.00
C ASN A 195 6.67 -22.69 15.78
N LYS A 196 6.87 -23.83 15.13
CA LYS A 196 7.44 -25.01 15.78
C LYS A 196 8.85 -24.76 16.31
N VAL A 197 9.71 -24.15 15.49
CA VAL A 197 11.08 -23.80 15.89
C VAL A 197 11.07 -22.77 17.02
N ARG A 198 10.18 -21.76 16.99
CA ARG A 198 10.05 -20.79 18.09
C ARG A 198 9.63 -21.44 19.41
N GLU A 199 8.74 -22.44 19.36
CA GLU A 199 8.35 -23.18 20.56
C GLU A 199 9.51 -24.05 21.10
N GLU A 200 10.30 -24.66 20.22
CA GLU A 200 11.52 -25.40 20.59
C GLU A 200 12.52 -24.46 21.28
N TYR A 201 12.81 -23.28 20.72
CA TYR A 201 13.72 -22.29 21.32
C TYR A 201 13.24 -21.76 22.68
N LYS A 202 11.91 -21.69 22.90
CA LYS A 202 11.36 -21.28 24.22
C LYS A 202 11.41 -22.38 25.26
N SER A 203 11.44 -23.67 24.83
CA SER A 203 11.48 -24.83 25.72
C SER A 203 12.90 -25.27 26.08
N GLU A 204 13.91 -24.81 25.35
CA GLU A 204 15.30 -25.00 25.71
C GLU A 204 15.61 -24.02 26.85
N ASP A 205 15.70 -24.53 28.09
CA ASP A 205 16.36 -23.84 29.21
C ASP A 205 17.80 -23.56 28.76
N VAL A 206 18.03 -22.31 28.31
CA VAL A 206 19.41 -21.83 28.10
C VAL A 206 20.00 -21.71 29.50
N GLU A 207 20.61 -22.82 29.98
CA GLU A 207 21.48 -22.77 31.15
C GLU A 207 22.65 -21.83 30.83
N ASP A 208 22.81 -20.77 31.61
CA ASP A 208 23.90 -19.80 31.57
C ASP A 208 25.29 -20.42 31.69
#